data_e384602c9d8c4d1d3c227ba6b99daf78
#
_entry.id   e384602c9d8c4d1d3c227ba6b99daf78
#
_cell.length_a   1.000
_cell.length_b   1.000
_cell.length_c   1.000
_cell.angle_alpha   90.00
_cell.angle_beta   90.00
_cell.angle_gamma   90.00
#
_symmetry.space_group_name_H-M   'P 1'
#
loop_
_entity.id
_entity.type
_entity.pdbx_description
1 polymer ?
#
loop_
_entity_poly.entity_id
_entity_poly.type
_entity_poly.pdbx_seq_one_letter_code
_entity_poly.pdbx_strand_id
1 'polypeptide(L)'
;MNLSKFGAKFSRPNGISQLMEDLGNAKNSKNPNIIMLGGGNPAVIPEVNKLFVSELQKLIASSHIDKVIGLYDHPQGNEDFRVALSNKLNENYAWDIDENNIALSNGSQANFFVLFNLFAGEMPDGKHKKILFPLAPEYVGYADQGLAEDMFIAIKPDIEILATAAKSKQFKYVVNFEAVSQTLASDDSIGALCVSRPTNPTGNVITDKELKQLDTLAKKYNIPLIVDNAYGYPFPGCIYTDVSLTWNSNIILCMSLSKLGLAGLRTGIVIANKAIIQALGRINGSMILTPNSLGPSLLTRMIKDKELLSLCENVVKPYYSDKSQTAIRLFNEIFGDMEVYLHKIEGAFFMWLWFKDAKISSEALYQRLKEKDVYIIPGHNFF
;
A
#
# COMPACT_ATOMS: atom_id res chain seq x y z
N MET A 1 4.66 -22.42 26.51
CA MET A 1 4.52 -23.21 25.25
C MET A 1 5.85 -23.11 24.51
N ASN A 2 6.41 -24.25 24.09
CA ASN A 2 7.61 -24.25 23.26
C ASN A 2 7.20 -24.04 21.80
N LEU A 3 7.58 -22.91 21.20
CA LEU A 3 7.27 -22.55 19.82
C LEU A 3 8.52 -22.69 18.95
N SER A 4 8.32 -22.98 17.66
CA SER A 4 9.37 -22.85 16.66
C SER A 4 9.86 -21.39 16.56
N LYS A 5 11.00 -21.13 15.89
CA LYS A 5 11.48 -19.75 15.64
C LYS A 5 10.39 -18.91 14.95
N PHE A 6 9.72 -19.47 13.95
CA PHE A 6 8.57 -18.83 13.29
C PHE A 6 7.44 -18.51 14.29
N GLY A 7 6.99 -19.51 15.05
CA GLY A 7 5.92 -19.31 16.03
C GLY A 7 6.29 -18.28 17.10
N ALA A 8 7.53 -18.32 17.60
CA ALA A 8 8.02 -17.36 18.59
C ALA A 8 8.08 -15.93 18.03
N LYS A 9 8.47 -15.75 16.76
CA LYS A 9 8.53 -14.44 16.10
C LYS A 9 7.13 -13.84 15.90
N PHE A 10 6.24 -14.58 15.24
CA PHE A 10 4.95 -14.05 14.81
C PHE A 10 3.85 -14.06 15.88
N SER A 11 4.09 -14.69 17.04
CA SER A 11 3.18 -14.63 18.18
C SER A 11 3.53 -13.57 19.23
N ARG A 12 4.62 -12.83 19.05
CA ARG A 12 4.97 -11.72 19.96
C ARG A 12 4.05 -10.54 19.73
N PRO A 13 3.61 -9.85 20.79
CA PRO A 13 3.05 -8.52 20.65
C PRO A 13 4.07 -7.61 19.95
N ASN A 14 3.64 -6.94 18.89
CA ASN A 14 4.43 -5.92 18.21
C ASN A 14 3.75 -4.55 18.34
N GLY A 15 4.46 -3.48 18.01
CA GLY A 15 3.92 -2.11 18.13
C GLY A 15 2.64 -1.90 17.31
N ILE A 16 2.52 -2.60 16.17
CA ILE A 16 1.32 -2.57 15.33
C ILE A 16 0.14 -3.27 16.02
N SER A 17 0.35 -4.46 16.61
CA SER A 17 -0.74 -5.18 17.25
C SER A 17 -1.31 -4.40 18.42
N GLN A 18 -0.48 -3.74 19.22
CA GLN A 18 -0.93 -2.88 20.32
C GLN A 18 -1.70 -1.64 19.79
N LEU A 19 -1.19 -1.00 18.75
CA LEU A 19 -1.86 0.13 18.11
C LEU A 19 -3.21 -0.30 17.51
N MET A 20 -3.26 -1.44 16.81
CA MET A 20 -4.49 -1.98 16.24
C MET A 20 -5.50 -2.40 17.31
N GLU A 21 -5.03 -2.89 18.47
CA GLU A 21 -5.88 -3.16 19.62
C GLU A 21 -6.48 -1.87 20.20
N ASP A 22 -5.67 -0.83 20.39
CA ASP A 22 -6.12 0.49 20.82
C ASP A 22 -7.19 1.07 19.88
N LEU A 23 -6.92 1.03 18.58
CA LEU A 23 -7.85 1.50 17.55
C LEU A 23 -9.14 0.65 17.49
N GLY A 24 -9.00 -0.66 17.66
CA GLY A 24 -10.14 -1.59 17.73
C GLY A 24 -11.01 -1.33 18.96
N ASN A 25 -10.40 -1.14 20.11
CA ASN A 25 -11.08 -0.82 21.36
C ASN A 25 -11.80 0.52 21.29
N ALA A 26 -11.13 1.56 20.73
CA ALA A 26 -11.73 2.87 20.50
C ALA A 26 -12.93 2.80 19.56
N LYS A 27 -12.85 2.05 18.45
CA LYS A 27 -13.94 1.85 17.49
C LYS A 27 -15.15 1.15 18.12
N ASN A 28 -14.91 0.21 19.05
CA ASN A 28 -15.96 -0.56 19.71
C ASN A 28 -16.49 0.14 20.98
N SER A 29 -15.89 1.26 21.37
CA SER A 29 -16.33 2.06 22.52
C SER A 29 -17.70 2.68 22.27
N LYS A 30 -18.51 2.79 23.31
CA LYS A 30 -19.78 3.53 23.29
C LYS A 30 -19.61 5.03 23.54
N ASN A 31 -18.37 5.52 23.71
CA ASN A 31 -18.08 6.94 23.90
C ASN A 31 -18.29 7.70 22.59
N PRO A 32 -19.30 8.60 22.50
CA PRO A 32 -19.57 9.35 21.27
C PRO A 32 -18.54 10.45 21.00
N ASN A 33 -17.67 10.77 21.96
CA ASN A 33 -16.69 11.85 21.84
C ASN A 33 -15.35 11.39 21.25
N ILE A 34 -15.19 10.10 20.95
CA ILE A 34 -13.95 9.59 20.36
C ILE A 34 -13.72 10.19 18.98
N ILE A 35 -12.55 10.80 18.81
CA ILE A 35 -12.04 11.31 17.53
C ILE A 35 -11.03 10.30 16.99
N MET A 36 -11.46 9.52 16.00
CA MET A 36 -10.63 8.50 15.37
C MET A 36 -9.97 9.06 14.11
N LEU A 37 -8.70 9.45 14.23
CA LEU A 37 -7.86 9.95 13.12
C LEU A 37 -6.79 8.91 12.70
N GLY A 38 -6.69 7.80 13.42
CA GLY A 38 -5.79 6.69 13.09
C GLY A 38 -6.51 5.61 12.26
N GLY A 39 -5.72 4.80 11.58
CA GLY A 39 -6.21 3.69 10.79
C GLY A 39 -6.25 3.96 9.29
N GLY A 40 -6.30 2.89 8.50
CA GLY A 40 -6.24 2.93 7.04
C GLY A 40 -7.51 2.42 6.36
N ASN A 41 -8.66 2.42 7.04
CA ASN A 41 -9.91 2.03 6.42
C ASN A 41 -10.35 3.10 5.41
N PRO A 42 -10.76 2.71 4.19
CA PRO A 42 -11.37 3.64 3.26
C PRO A 42 -12.71 4.16 3.80
N ALA A 43 -13.09 5.35 3.38
CA ALA A 43 -14.41 5.89 3.65
C ALA A 43 -15.50 5.02 2.98
N VAL A 44 -16.66 4.93 3.61
CA VAL A 44 -17.86 4.41 2.95
C VAL A 44 -18.46 5.53 2.11
N ILE A 45 -18.11 5.56 0.82
CA ILE A 45 -18.66 6.52 -0.14
C ILE A 45 -20.02 5.98 -0.62
N PRO A 46 -21.15 6.69 -0.38
CA PRO A 46 -22.48 6.13 -0.62
C PRO A 46 -22.71 5.64 -2.06
N GLU A 47 -22.26 6.40 -3.05
CA GLU A 47 -22.40 6.04 -4.47
C GLU A 47 -21.59 4.79 -4.82
N VAL A 48 -20.35 4.70 -4.33
CA VAL A 48 -19.48 3.53 -4.53
C VAL A 48 -20.10 2.29 -3.88
N ASN A 49 -20.56 2.42 -2.63
CA ASN A 49 -21.17 1.32 -1.90
C ASN A 49 -22.46 0.83 -2.57
N LYS A 50 -23.32 1.76 -3.04
CA LYS A 50 -24.55 1.43 -3.77
C LYS A 50 -24.24 0.64 -5.05
N LEU A 51 -23.22 1.04 -5.79
CA LEU A 51 -22.82 0.34 -7.00
C LEU A 51 -22.32 -1.08 -6.69
N PHE A 52 -21.44 -1.24 -5.71
CA PHE A 52 -20.93 -2.56 -5.33
C PHE A 52 -22.03 -3.48 -4.80
N VAL A 53 -22.99 -2.96 -4.03
CA VAL A 53 -24.16 -3.74 -3.59
C VAL A 53 -25.00 -4.19 -4.78
N SER A 54 -25.24 -3.31 -5.75
CA SER A 54 -25.95 -3.64 -6.99
C SER A 54 -25.24 -4.73 -7.78
N GLU A 55 -23.91 -4.62 -7.94
CA GLU A 55 -23.11 -5.64 -8.65
C GLU A 55 -23.12 -6.99 -7.91
N LEU A 56 -23.04 -6.95 -6.57
CA LEU A 56 -23.15 -8.18 -5.76
C LEU A 56 -24.51 -8.84 -5.95
N GLN A 57 -25.61 -8.07 -6.00
CA GLN A 57 -26.96 -8.59 -6.26
C GLN A 57 -27.05 -9.23 -7.65
N LYS A 58 -26.47 -8.61 -8.69
CA LYS A 58 -26.40 -9.19 -10.03
C LYS A 58 -25.59 -10.50 -10.05
N LEU A 59 -24.47 -10.54 -9.34
CA LEU A 59 -23.65 -11.75 -9.22
C LEU A 59 -24.43 -12.87 -8.54
N ILE A 60 -25.13 -12.59 -7.45
CA ILE A 60 -25.96 -13.55 -6.70
C ILE A 60 -27.10 -14.07 -7.60
N ALA A 61 -27.72 -13.22 -8.41
CA ALA A 61 -28.81 -13.62 -9.30
C ALA A 61 -28.34 -14.38 -10.56
N SER A 62 -27.04 -14.43 -10.81
CA SER A 62 -26.47 -15.12 -11.98
C SER A 62 -26.19 -16.60 -11.66
N SER A 63 -26.21 -17.48 -12.70
CA SER A 63 -25.77 -18.87 -12.58
C SER A 63 -24.27 -19.01 -12.24
N HIS A 64 -23.50 -17.92 -12.37
CA HIS A 64 -22.06 -17.90 -12.06
C HIS A 64 -21.77 -17.98 -10.58
N ILE A 65 -22.73 -17.61 -9.70
CA ILE A 65 -22.55 -17.61 -8.25
C ILE A 65 -22.17 -18.98 -7.71
N ASP A 66 -22.77 -20.05 -8.23
CA ASP A 66 -22.48 -21.42 -7.81
C ASP A 66 -20.99 -21.78 -8.00
N LYS A 67 -20.39 -21.31 -9.08
CA LYS A 67 -18.95 -21.47 -9.32
C LYS A 67 -18.13 -20.65 -8.34
N VAL A 68 -18.52 -19.39 -8.09
CA VAL A 68 -17.76 -18.46 -7.24
C VAL A 68 -17.70 -18.93 -5.78
N ILE A 69 -18.79 -19.53 -5.27
CA ILE A 69 -18.85 -20.00 -3.87
C ILE A 69 -18.53 -21.48 -3.69
N GLY A 70 -18.68 -22.29 -4.73
CA GLY A 70 -18.62 -23.76 -4.63
C GLY A 70 -17.35 -24.39 -5.20
N LEU A 71 -16.53 -23.65 -5.98
CA LEU A 71 -15.35 -24.21 -6.62
C LEU A 71 -14.10 -23.44 -6.23
N TYR A 72 -12.98 -24.14 -6.17
CA TYR A 72 -11.66 -23.52 -6.04
C TYR A 72 -11.20 -22.95 -7.39
N ASP A 73 -10.72 -21.71 -7.36
CA ASP A 73 -10.00 -21.12 -8.50
C ASP A 73 -8.56 -21.68 -8.60
N HIS A 74 -7.84 -21.28 -9.64
CA HIS A 74 -6.42 -21.56 -9.77
C HIS A 74 -5.61 -20.90 -8.61
N PRO A 75 -4.47 -21.45 -8.17
CA PRO A 75 -3.62 -20.84 -7.15
C PRO A 75 -3.14 -19.41 -7.47
N GLN A 76 -3.09 -19.02 -8.74
CA GLN A 76 -2.87 -17.63 -9.15
C GLN A 76 -4.13 -16.73 -8.98
N GLY A 77 -5.28 -17.32 -8.65
CA GLY A 77 -6.57 -16.65 -8.48
C GLY A 77 -7.45 -16.67 -9.74
N ASN A 78 -8.59 -16.01 -9.64
CA ASN A 78 -9.65 -16.00 -10.63
C ASN A 78 -9.17 -15.60 -12.04
N GLU A 79 -9.29 -16.49 -13.02
CA GLU A 79 -8.77 -16.31 -14.37
C GLU A 79 -9.52 -15.22 -15.12
N ASP A 80 -10.86 -15.21 -15.04
CA ASP A 80 -11.70 -14.21 -15.74
C ASP A 80 -11.32 -12.78 -15.34
N PHE A 81 -11.01 -12.59 -14.06
CA PHE A 81 -10.54 -11.31 -13.55
C PHE A 81 -9.14 -10.96 -14.06
N ARG A 82 -8.20 -11.92 -14.05
CA ARG A 82 -6.83 -11.71 -14.53
C ARG A 82 -6.79 -11.35 -16.02
N VAL A 83 -7.59 -12.06 -16.85
CA VAL A 83 -7.78 -11.75 -18.26
C VAL A 83 -8.40 -10.36 -18.46
N ALA A 84 -9.46 -10.03 -17.71
CA ALA A 84 -10.10 -8.72 -17.84
C ALA A 84 -9.15 -7.58 -17.45
N LEU A 85 -8.37 -7.77 -16.37
CA LEU A 85 -7.43 -6.77 -15.90
C LEU A 85 -6.24 -6.59 -16.86
N SER A 86 -5.62 -7.68 -17.36
CA SER A 86 -4.51 -7.59 -18.30
C SER A 86 -4.93 -6.86 -19.58
N ASN A 87 -6.09 -7.20 -20.14
CA ASN A 87 -6.64 -6.53 -21.33
C ASN A 87 -6.83 -5.02 -21.06
N LYS A 88 -7.37 -4.66 -19.89
CA LYS A 88 -7.62 -3.26 -19.54
C LYS A 88 -6.31 -2.46 -19.34
N LEU A 89 -5.31 -3.07 -18.76
CA LEU A 89 -3.99 -2.45 -18.60
C LEU A 89 -3.28 -2.26 -19.94
N ASN A 90 -3.35 -3.24 -20.84
CA ASN A 90 -2.81 -3.11 -22.18
C ASN A 90 -3.50 -1.99 -22.97
N GLU A 91 -4.84 -1.90 -22.87
CA GLU A 91 -5.63 -0.85 -23.51
C GLU A 91 -5.24 0.57 -23.04
N ASN A 92 -5.06 0.73 -21.74
CA ASN A 92 -4.86 2.05 -21.14
C ASN A 92 -3.39 2.51 -21.12
N TYR A 93 -2.44 1.57 -21.05
CA TYR A 93 -1.02 1.88 -20.79
C TYR A 93 -0.08 1.31 -21.87
N ALA A 94 -0.62 0.69 -22.91
CA ALA A 94 0.14 0.04 -23.99
C ALA A 94 1.18 -0.98 -23.45
N TRP A 95 0.82 -1.72 -22.40
CA TRP A 95 1.64 -2.81 -21.90
C TRP A 95 1.44 -4.06 -22.74
N ASP A 96 2.41 -4.97 -22.73
CA ASP A 96 2.33 -6.28 -23.37
C ASP A 96 2.32 -7.37 -22.30
N ILE A 97 1.18 -7.53 -21.62
CA ILE A 97 0.96 -8.50 -20.55
C ILE A 97 -0.27 -9.37 -20.82
N ASP A 98 -0.26 -10.56 -20.27
CA ASP A 98 -1.41 -11.46 -20.24
C ASP A 98 -1.78 -11.86 -18.82
N GLU A 99 -2.76 -12.74 -18.63
CA GLU A 99 -3.20 -13.24 -17.34
C GLU A 99 -2.09 -13.96 -16.55
N ASN A 100 -1.03 -14.43 -17.23
CA ASN A 100 0.11 -15.08 -16.60
C ASN A 100 1.14 -14.08 -16.01
N ASN A 101 0.93 -12.80 -16.24
CA ASN A 101 1.63 -11.70 -15.57
C ASN A 101 0.93 -11.24 -14.29
N ILE A 102 -0.18 -11.87 -13.91
CA ILE A 102 -1.01 -11.44 -12.79
C ILE A 102 -1.24 -12.59 -11.81
N ALA A 103 -1.02 -12.34 -10.51
CA ALA A 103 -1.44 -13.21 -9.43
C ALA A 103 -2.29 -12.46 -8.42
N LEU A 104 -3.29 -13.13 -7.87
CA LEU A 104 -4.13 -12.63 -6.78
C LEU A 104 -3.68 -13.21 -5.45
N SER A 105 -4.11 -12.57 -4.35
CA SER A 105 -3.87 -13.04 -2.98
C SER A 105 -4.99 -12.60 -2.04
N ASN A 106 -4.91 -13.05 -0.79
CA ASN A 106 -5.86 -12.64 0.25
C ASN A 106 -5.49 -11.27 0.87
N GLY A 107 -5.32 -10.26 0.00
CA GLY A 107 -4.95 -8.88 0.33
C GLY A 107 -3.46 -8.59 0.11
N SER A 108 -3.11 -7.31 -0.14
CA SER A 108 -1.74 -6.90 -0.41
C SER A 108 -0.77 -7.20 0.74
N GLN A 109 -1.24 -7.26 1.99
CA GLN A 109 -0.43 -7.69 3.13
C GLN A 109 0.16 -9.10 2.90
N ALA A 110 -0.62 -10.04 2.37
CA ALA A 110 -0.14 -11.37 2.01
C ALA A 110 0.86 -11.33 0.84
N ASN A 111 0.66 -10.43 -0.13
CA ASN A 111 1.62 -10.22 -1.21
C ASN A 111 2.99 -9.81 -0.67
N PHE A 112 3.04 -8.80 0.21
CA PHE A 112 4.30 -8.31 0.77
C PHE A 112 4.98 -9.36 1.63
N PHE A 113 4.23 -10.13 2.43
CA PHE A 113 4.78 -11.25 3.17
C PHE A 113 5.49 -12.24 2.24
N VAL A 114 4.86 -12.62 1.14
CA VAL A 114 5.46 -13.55 0.18
C VAL A 114 6.63 -12.90 -0.57
N LEU A 115 6.46 -11.70 -1.11
CA LEU A 115 7.49 -11.04 -1.92
C LEU A 115 8.75 -10.72 -1.12
N PHE A 116 8.63 -10.23 0.11
CA PHE A 116 9.81 -9.93 0.91
C PHE A 116 10.59 -11.20 1.24
N ASN A 117 9.91 -12.30 1.57
CA ASN A 117 10.55 -13.58 1.83
C ASN A 117 10.98 -14.35 0.57
N LEU A 118 10.53 -13.92 -0.61
CA LEU A 118 11.02 -14.43 -1.89
C LEU A 118 12.39 -13.83 -2.28
N PHE A 119 12.63 -12.56 -1.91
CA PHE A 119 13.82 -11.80 -2.32
C PHE A 119 14.80 -11.50 -1.18
N ALA A 120 14.42 -11.79 0.07
CA ALA A 120 15.26 -11.52 1.23
C ALA A 120 15.21 -12.69 2.24
N GLY A 121 16.10 -12.64 3.24
CA GLY A 121 16.34 -13.72 4.17
C GLY A 121 17.50 -14.60 3.75
N GLU A 122 17.58 -15.81 4.31
CA GLU A 122 18.64 -16.77 4.01
C GLU A 122 18.46 -17.34 2.61
N MET A 123 19.48 -17.19 1.78
CA MET A 123 19.50 -17.68 0.40
C MET A 123 20.14 -19.07 0.29
N PRO A 124 19.88 -19.83 -0.79
CA PRO A 124 20.46 -21.19 -0.95
C PRO A 124 21.99 -21.25 -0.95
N ASP A 125 22.66 -20.15 -1.25
CA ASP A 125 24.13 -20.00 -1.20
C ASP A 125 24.66 -19.61 0.18
N GLY A 126 23.81 -19.57 1.20
CA GLY A 126 24.13 -19.18 2.57
C GLY A 126 24.24 -17.67 2.80
N LYS A 127 24.06 -16.85 1.79
CA LYS A 127 24.01 -15.39 1.95
C LYS A 127 22.70 -14.96 2.60
N HIS A 128 22.74 -13.82 3.30
CA HIS A 128 21.54 -13.18 3.83
C HIS A 128 21.19 -11.96 2.99
N LYS A 129 19.99 -11.95 2.39
CA LYS A 129 19.51 -10.84 1.57
C LYS A 129 18.52 -9.97 2.31
N LYS A 130 18.41 -8.70 1.88
CA LYS A 130 17.57 -7.65 2.50
C LYS A 130 16.73 -6.92 1.47
N ILE A 131 15.62 -6.37 1.93
CA ILE A 131 14.81 -5.40 1.17
C ILE A 131 15.30 -4.00 1.52
N LEU A 132 15.62 -3.20 0.52
CA LEU A 132 15.98 -1.80 0.68
C LEU A 132 14.76 -0.91 0.39
N PHE A 133 14.39 -0.08 1.36
CA PHE A 133 13.40 0.99 1.21
C PHE A 133 14.14 2.30 0.90
N PRO A 134 14.08 2.79 -0.34
CA PRO A 134 14.84 3.99 -0.76
C PRO A 134 14.25 5.30 -0.24
N LEU A 135 13.06 5.25 0.36
CA LEU A 135 12.35 6.42 0.86
C LEU A 135 11.56 6.05 2.12
N ALA A 136 12.10 6.33 3.30
CA ALA A 136 11.34 6.26 4.56
C ALA A 136 10.63 7.60 4.83
N PRO A 137 9.50 7.62 5.58
CA PRO A 137 8.82 6.48 6.18
C PRO A 137 7.99 5.70 5.16
N GLU A 138 7.80 4.42 5.42
CA GLU A 138 7.00 3.49 4.62
C GLU A 138 5.90 2.83 5.47
N TYR A 139 5.08 2.00 4.85
CA TYR A 139 3.96 1.36 5.52
C TYR A 139 4.41 0.54 6.74
N VAL A 140 3.85 0.89 7.89
CA VAL A 140 4.16 0.27 9.19
C VAL A 140 4.05 -1.26 9.17
N GLY A 141 3.18 -1.82 8.33
CA GLY A 141 2.98 -3.26 8.19
C GLY A 141 4.13 -4.02 7.51
N TYR A 142 5.15 -3.34 6.97
CA TYR A 142 6.27 -4.03 6.34
C TYR A 142 7.27 -4.60 7.36
N ALA A 143 7.50 -3.92 8.47
CA ALA A 143 8.52 -4.26 9.45
C ALA A 143 8.42 -5.70 9.96
N ASP A 144 7.20 -6.23 10.06
CA ASP A 144 6.92 -7.56 10.61
C ASP A 144 6.76 -8.65 9.54
N GLN A 145 7.03 -8.36 8.24
CA GLN A 145 6.81 -9.34 7.17
C GLN A 145 7.97 -10.33 6.95
N GLY A 146 9.13 -10.08 7.53
CA GLY A 146 10.31 -10.94 7.36
C GLY A 146 10.24 -12.22 8.18
N LEU A 147 10.52 -13.39 7.58
CA LEU A 147 10.72 -14.63 8.31
C LEU A 147 12.04 -14.61 9.11
N ALA A 148 13.11 -14.14 8.50
CA ALA A 148 14.39 -13.95 9.16
C ALA A 148 14.43 -12.60 9.91
N GLU A 149 15.41 -12.43 10.79
CA GLU A 149 15.73 -11.13 11.38
C GLU A 149 16.53 -10.28 10.39
N ASP A 150 16.61 -8.98 10.61
CA ASP A 150 17.45 -8.04 9.84
C ASP A 150 17.22 -8.05 8.32
N MET A 151 15.98 -8.31 7.88
CA MET A 151 15.64 -8.37 6.46
C MET A 151 15.39 -7.00 5.82
N PHE A 152 15.43 -5.91 6.57
CA PHE A 152 15.03 -4.59 6.06
C PHE A 152 16.09 -3.53 6.31
N ILE A 153 16.30 -2.68 5.31
CA ILE A 153 17.11 -1.46 5.39
C ILE A 153 16.28 -0.30 4.84
N ALA A 154 16.29 0.85 5.52
CA ALA A 154 15.62 2.06 5.05
C ALA A 154 16.64 3.20 4.87
N ILE A 155 16.49 3.95 3.79
CA ILE A 155 17.26 5.17 3.55
C ILE A 155 16.46 6.36 4.08
N LYS A 156 17.11 7.18 4.89
CA LYS A 156 16.54 8.44 5.34
C LYS A 156 16.34 9.38 4.14
N PRO A 157 15.12 9.94 3.97
CA PRO A 157 14.86 10.85 2.86
C PRO A 157 15.57 12.20 3.05
N ASP A 158 15.74 12.92 1.97
CA ASP A 158 15.96 14.35 2.04
C ASP A 158 14.63 15.07 2.31
N ILE A 159 14.68 16.22 2.97
CA ILE A 159 13.51 17.04 3.30
C ILE A 159 13.57 18.32 2.45
N GLU A 160 12.62 18.47 1.55
CA GLU A 160 12.42 19.68 0.78
C GLU A 160 11.34 20.54 1.45
N ILE A 161 11.72 21.73 1.92
CA ILE A 161 10.77 22.73 2.42
C ILE A 161 10.17 23.47 1.23
N LEU A 162 8.87 23.43 1.08
CA LEU A 162 8.19 24.01 -0.08
C LEU A 162 7.86 25.48 0.18
N ALA A 163 8.28 26.34 -0.73
CA ALA A 163 7.87 27.74 -0.75
C ALA A 163 6.43 27.81 -1.28
N THR A 164 5.46 28.01 -0.39
CA THR A 164 4.06 28.21 -0.78
C THR A 164 3.69 29.68 -0.71
N ALA A 165 2.85 30.16 -1.64
CA ALA A 165 2.39 31.57 -1.69
C ALA A 165 1.49 31.95 -0.51
N ALA A 166 0.94 30.99 0.20
CA ALA A 166 0.18 31.17 1.45
C ALA A 166 1.10 30.84 2.64
N LYS A 167 0.78 31.31 3.85
CA LYS A 167 1.46 31.01 5.12
C LYS A 167 1.55 29.51 5.45
N SER A 168 1.34 28.64 4.48
CA SER A 168 1.33 27.19 4.62
C SER A 168 2.75 26.65 4.73
N LYS A 169 3.09 26.09 5.87
CA LYS A 169 4.36 25.40 6.09
C LYS A 169 4.24 23.97 5.58
N GLN A 170 4.68 23.75 4.34
CA GLN A 170 4.68 22.43 3.73
C GLN A 170 6.10 21.92 3.48
N PHE A 171 6.25 20.61 3.48
CA PHE A 171 7.48 19.92 3.12
C PHE A 171 7.18 18.67 2.30
N LYS A 172 8.19 18.14 1.65
CA LYS A 172 8.14 16.88 0.92
C LYS A 172 9.36 16.03 1.26
N TYR A 173 9.17 14.73 1.40
CA TYR A 173 10.25 13.76 1.40
C TYR A 173 10.63 13.43 -0.04
N VAL A 174 11.92 13.48 -0.35
CA VAL A 174 12.47 13.12 -1.65
C VAL A 174 13.53 12.04 -1.50
N VAL A 175 13.70 11.21 -2.53
CA VAL A 175 14.65 10.10 -2.50
C VAL A 175 16.07 10.65 -2.47
N ASN A 176 16.86 10.26 -1.48
CA ASN A 176 18.30 10.51 -1.44
C ASN A 176 19.02 9.51 -2.35
N PHE A 177 19.11 9.82 -3.64
CA PHE A 177 19.71 8.93 -4.65
C PHE A 177 21.18 8.67 -4.44
N GLU A 178 21.92 9.59 -3.81
CA GLU A 178 23.32 9.39 -3.46
C GLU A 178 23.43 8.27 -2.42
N ALA A 179 22.68 8.36 -1.32
CA ALA A 179 22.68 7.32 -0.29
C ALA A 179 22.20 5.97 -0.82
N VAL A 180 21.13 5.95 -1.65
CA VAL A 180 20.66 4.70 -2.31
C VAL A 180 21.75 4.08 -3.16
N SER A 181 22.43 4.89 -3.98
CA SER A 181 23.50 4.40 -4.87
C SER A 181 24.72 3.92 -4.10
N GLN A 182 25.10 4.60 -3.02
CA GLN A 182 26.20 4.19 -2.14
C GLN A 182 25.88 2.86 -1.44
N THR A 183 24.66 2.72 -0.91
CA THR A 183 24.23 1.47 -0.26
C THR A 183 24.27 0.31 -1.24
N LEU A 184 23.71 0.46 -2.45
CA LEU A 184 23.73 -0.59 -3.47
C LEU A 184 25.15 -0.93 -3.97
N ALA A 185 26.08 0.03 -3.92
CA ALA A 185 27.45 -0.19 -4.34
C ALA A 185 28.30 -0.88 -3.27
N SER A 186 28.00 -0.66 -2.00
CA SER A 186 28.78 -1.16 -0.86
C SER A 186 28.22 -2.42 -0.21
N ASP A 187 26.94 -2.74 -0.46
CA ASP A 187 26.24 -3.87 0.19
C ASP A 187 25.60 -4.79 -0.87
N ASP A 188 26.25 -5.94 -1.12
CA ASP A 188 25.73 -6.97 -2.03
C ASP A 188 24.60 -7.80 -1.43
N SER A 189 24.20 -7.52 -0.18
CA SER A 189 23.09 -8.19 0.49
C SER A 189 21.70 -7.69 0.07
N ILE A 190 21.59 -6.66 -0.78
CA ILE A 190 20.28 -6.20 -1.21
C ILE A 190 19.67 -7.18 -2.21
N GLY A 191 18.44 -7.65 -1.93
CA GLY A 191 17.69 -8.60 -2.76
C GLY A 191 16.57 -7.95 -3.58
N ALA A 192 16.02 -6.82 -3.12
CA ALA A 192 15.03 -6.02 -3.87
C ALA A 192 14.98 -4.59 -3.35
N LEU A 193 14.53 -3.65 -4.18
CA LEU A 193 14.03 -2.35 -3.74
C LEU A 193 12.53 -2.41 -3.52
N CYS A 194 12.01 -1.65 -2.54
CA CYS A 194 10.57 -1.51 -2.34
C CYS A 194 10.21 -0.05 -2.04
N VAL A 195 9.20 0.49 -2.73
CA VAL A 195 8.70 1.85 -2.54
C VAL A 195 7.20 1.91 -2.73
N SER A 196 6.51 2.71 -1.93
CA SER A 196 5.07 2.97 -2.08
C SER A 196 4.80 4.19 -2.95
N ARG A 197 3.75 4.12 -3.80
CA ARG A 197 3.36 5.21 -4.69
C ARG A 197 1.85 5.21 -4.94
N PRO A 198 1.06 6.01 -4.19
CA PRO A 198 1.38 6.90 -3.06
C PRO A 198 1.83 6.19 -1.80
N THR A 199 2.61 6.89 -0.98
CA THR A 199 3.14 6.35 0.27
C THR A 199 2.10 6.43 1.40
N ASN A 200 1.96 5.35 2.14
CA ASN A 200 1.41 5.33 3.48
C ASN A 200 2.60 5.40 4.46
N PRO A 201 2.77 6.44 5.31
CA PRO A 201 1.71 7.30 5.85
C PRO A 201 1.65 8.73 5.28
N THR A 202 2.56 9.13 4.41
CA THR A 202 2.81 10.55 4.11
C THR A 202 1.93 11.12 3.01
N GLY A 203 1.32 10.27 2.18
CA GLY A 203 0.66 10.71 0.95
C GLY A 203 1.63 11.18 -0.14
N ASN A 204 2.93 10.90 0.03
CA ASN A 204 3.95 11.25 -0.95
C ASN A 204 3.76 10.46 -2.26
N VAL A 205 4.00 11.11 -3.38
CA VAL A 205 4.04 10.47 -4.70
C VAL A 205 5.40 10.75 -5.31
N ILE A 206 6.25 9.71 -5.42
CA ILE A 206 7.50 9.85 -6.17
C ILE A 206 7.18 10.12 -7.64
N THR A 207 7.96 11.00 -8.25
CA THR A 207 7.80 11.41 -9.65
C THR A 207 8.11 10.26 -10.61
N ASP A 208 7.67 10.36 -11.86
CA ASP A 208 8.04 9.39 -12.92
C ASP A 208 9.55 9.33 -13.12
N LYS A 209 10.26 10.46 -12.94
CA LYS A 209 11.71 10.54 -13.01
C LYS A 209 12.38 9.75 -11.89
N GLU A 210 11.92 9.92 -10.65
CA GLU A 210 12.46 9.19 -9.49
C GLU A 210 12.19 7.69 -9.63
N LEU A 211 10.96 7.29 -10.03
CA LEU A 211 10.62 5.88 -10.27
C LEU A 211 11.52 5.25 -11.33
N LYS A 212 11.73 5.95 -12.45
CA LYS A 212 12.64 5.51 -13.53
C LYS A 212 14.07 5.38 -13.05
N GLN A 213 14.53 6.29 -12.22
CA GLN A 213 15.89 6.26 -11.67
C GLN A 213 16.07 5.07 -10.71
N LEU A 214 15.08 4.79 -9.84
CA LEU A 214 15.08 3.60 -8.98
C LEU A 214 15.07 2.30 -9.80
N ASP A 215 14.24 2.19 -10.84
CA ASP A 215 14.23 1.04 -11.73
C ASP A 215 15.55 0.84 -12.47
N THR A 216 16.18 1.93 -12.90
CA THR A 216 17.51 1.90 -13.53
C THR A 216 18.57 1.38 -12.55
N LEU A 217 18.55 1.83 -11.31
CA LEU A 217 19.45 1.32 -10.26
C LEU A 217 19.17 -0.16 -9.97
N ALA A 218 17.91 -0.55 -9.80
CA ALA A 218 17.54 -1.93 -9.55
C ALA A 218 18.04 -2.86 -10.67
N LYS A 219 17.84 -2.48 -11.94
CA LYS A 219 18.36 -3.22 -13.10
C LYS A 219 19.88 -3.32 -13.11
N LYS A 220 20.60 -2.24 -12.77
CA LYS A 220 22.06 -2.23 -12.70
C LYS A 220 22.59 -3.29 -11.72
N TYR A 221 21.89 -3.51 -10.60
CA TYR A 221 22.26 -4.48 -9.58
C TYR A 221 21.53 -5.82 -9.71
N ASN A 222 20.79 -6.03 -10.81
CA ASN A 222 20.03 -7.25 -11.11
C ASN A 222 19.08 -7.65 -9.99
N ILE A 223 18.37 -6.69 -9.43
CA ILE A 223 17.35 -6.87 -8.40
C ILE A 223 16.01 -6.27 -8.88
N PRO A 224 14.85 -6.79 -8.43
CA PRO A 224 13.56 -6.23 -8.79
C PRO A 224 13.27 -4.92 -8.01
N LEU A 225 12.42 -4.08 -8.60
CA LEU A 225 11.78 -2.96 -7.94
C LEU A 225 10.33 -3.31 -7.61
N ILE A 226 10.00 -3.44 -6.33
CA ILE A 226 8.64 -3.64 -5.84
C ILE A 226 8.00 -2.26 -5.65
N VAL A 227 6.83 -2.04 -6.26
CA VAL A 227 6.06 -0.80 -6.16
C VAL A 227 4.72 -1.10 -5.49
N ASP A 228 4.53 -0.58 -4.27
CA ASP A 228 3.21 -0.61 -3.63
C ASP A 228 2.33 0.49 -4.21
N ASN A 229 1.36 0.08 -4.99
CA ASN A 229 0.40 0.92 -5.68
C ASN A 229 -1.02 0.77 -5.10
N ALA A 230 -1.14 0.47 -3.80
CA ALA A 230 -2.44 0.20 -3.17
C ALA A 230 -3.41 1.38 -3.22
N TYR A 231 -2.92 2.61 -3.36
CA TYR A 231 -3.70 3.84 -3.48
C TYR A 231 -3.69 4.44 -4.88
N GLY A 232 -2.88 3.92 -5.80
CA GLY A 232 -2.59 4.51 -7.09
C GLY A 232 -3.51 4.09 -8.21
N TYR A 233 -3.04 4.30 -9.43
CA TYR A 233 -3.75 3.96 -10.66
C TYR A 233 -3.72 2.45 -10.95
N PRO A 234 -4.71 1.90 -11.69
CA PRO A 234 -5.89 2.56 -12.21
C PRO A 234 -7.00 2.68 -11.17
N PHE A 235 -6.91 1.97 -10.05
CA PHE A 235 -7.85 2.01 -8.93
C PHE A 235 -7.10 1.82 -7.59
N PRO A 236 -7.51 2.55 -6.52
CA PRO A 236 -8.61 3.51 -6.44
C PRO A 236 -8.32 4.85 -7.14
N GLY A 237 -7.11 5.09 -7.63
CA GLY A 237 -6.73 6.28 -8.36
C GLY A 237 -6.56 7.55 -7.50
N CYS A 238 -6.29 7.38 -6.20
CA CYS A 238 -6.11 8.48 -5.25
C CYS A 238 -4.73 9.15 -5.43
N ILE A 239 -4.49 9.74 -6.58
CA ILE A 239 -3.30 10.53 -6.92
C ILE A 239 -3.75 11.91 -7.39
N TYR A 240 -3.17 12.98 -6.80
CA TYR A 240 -3.56 14.37 -7.00
C TYR A 240 -2.46 15.19 -7.69
N THR A 241 -1.42 14.55 -8.17
CA THR A 241 -0.32 15.12 -8.93
C THR A 241 -0.20 14.43 -10.29
N ASP A 242 0.52 15.05 -11.22
CA ASP A 242 0.68 14.52 -12.58
C ASP A 242 1.80 13.47 -12.61
N VAL A 243 1.40 12.22 -12.67
CA VAL A 243 2.29 11.05 -12.78
C VAL A 243 1.58 9.92 -13.54
N SER A 244 2.38 9.04 -14.14
CA SER A 244 1.91 7.91 -14.95
C SER A 244 2.07 6.59 -14.22
N LEU A 245 1.14 5.65 -14.41
CA LEU A 245 1.34 4.27 -14.01
C LEU A 245 2.35 3.62 -14.95
N THR A 246 3.45 3.13 -14.38
CA THR A 246 4.55 2.52 -15.14
C THR A 246 4.76 1.08 -14.72
N TRP A 247 4.97 0.22 -15.70
CA TRP A 247 5.37 -1.17 -15.49
C TRP A 247 6.37 -1.62 -16.56
N ASN A 248 7.26 -2.51 -16.19
CA ASN A 248 8.12 -3.30 -17.08
C ASN A 248 8.50 -4.61 -16.37
N SER A 249 9.20 -5.52 -17.05
CA SER A 249 9.51 -6.86 -16.52
C SER A 249 10.38 -6.87 -15.25
N ASN A 250 11.01 -5.76 -14.87
CA ASN A 250 11.78 -5.61 -13.63
C ASN A 250 10.94 -5.05 -12.45
N ILE A 251 9.77 -4.49 -12.75
CA ILE A 251 8.87 -3.94 -11.73
C ILE A 251 7.87 -4.99 -11.29
N ILE A 252 7.75 -5.16 -9.98
CA ILE A 252 6.69 -5.92 -9.32
C ILE A 252 5.68 -4.92 -8.79
N LEU A 253 4.56 -4.76 -9.49
CA LEU A 253 3.51 -3.82 -9.12
C LEU A 253 2.48 -4.50 -8.22
N CYS A 254 2.30 -3.97 -7.00
CA CYS A 254 1.34 -4.48 -6.02
C CYS A 254 0.13 -3.55 -5.94
N MET A 255 -1.07 -4.11 -6.09
CA MET A 255 -2.33 -3.38 -6.05
C MET A 255 -3.30 -4.02 -5.04
N SER A 256 -4.35 -3.31 -4.67
CA SER A 256 -5.34 -3.77 -3.68
C SER A 256 -6.74 -3.27 -3.98
N LEU A 257 -7.74 -4.13 -3.77
CA LEU A 257 -9.14 -3.71 -3.79
C LEU A 257 -9.57 -3.07 -2.45
N SER A 258 -8.75 -3.17 -1.39
CA SER A 258 -9.09 -2.67 -0.06
C SER A 258 -9.39 -1.16 -0.08
N LYS A 259 -8.57 -0.38 -0.79
CA LYS A 259 -8.66 1.09 -0.77
C LYS A 259 -9.73 1.64 -1.71
N LEU A 260 -10.29 0.77 -2.53
CA LEU A 260 -11.46 1.05 -3.36
C LEU A 260 -12.80 1.01 -2.57
N GLY A 261 -12.77 0.54 -1.32
CA GLY A 261 -13.95 0.33 -0.48
C GLY A 261 -14.30 -1.14 -0.25
N LEU A 262 -13.49 -2.06 -0.75
CA LEU A 262 -13.71 -3.51 -0.67
C LEU A 262 -12.72 -4.20 0.29
N ALA A 263 -12.37 -3.53 1.39
CA ALA A 263 -11.39 -4.03 2.35
C ALA A 263 -11.76 -5.41 2.93
N GLY A 264 -13.05 -5.67 3.17
CA GLY A 264 -13.55 -6.94 3.69
C GLY A 264 -13.40 -8.12 2.71
N LEU A 265 -13.30 -7.86 1.40
CA LEU A 265 -13.16 -8.92 0.39
C LEU A 265 -11.72 -9.42 0.21
N ARG A 266 -10.78 -8.88 0.95
CA ARG A 266 -9.40 -9.36 1.05
C ARG A 266 -8.76 -9.75 -0.29
N THR A 267 -8.67 -8.82 -1.25
CA THR A 267 -8.05 -9.08 -2.56
C THR A 267 -6.83 -8.18 -2.77
N GLY A 268 -5.68 -8.82 -2.91
CA GLY A 268 -4.43 -8.21 -3.39
C GLY A 268 -4.13 -8.69 -4.81
N ILE A 269 -3.41 -7.88 -5.56
CA ILE A 269 -3.05 -8.14 -6.96
C ILE A 269 -1.56 -7.88 -7.10
N VAL A 270 -0.84 -8.78 -7.76
CA VAL A 270 0.57 -8.60 -8.15
C VAL A 270 0.66 -8.69 -9.66
N ILE A 271 1.33 -7.74 -10.28
CA ILE A 271 1.69 -7.74 -11.70
C ILE A 271 3.21 -7.78 -11.79
N ALA A 272 3.73 -8.82 -12.43
CA ALA A 272 5.17 -9.05 -12.55
C ALA A 272 5.50 -9.90 -13.79
N ASN A 273 6.79 -10.16 -14.00
CA ASN A 273 7.18 -11.15 -15.01
C ASN A 273 6.64 -12.56 -14.65
N LYS A 274 6.45 -13.40 -15.66
CA LYS A 274 5.79 -14.70 -15.54
C LYS A 274 6.47 -15.64 -14.55
N ALA A 275 7.79 -15.57 -14.39
CA ALA A 275 8.52 -16.42 -13.45
C ALA A 275 8.16 -16.10 -11.99
N ILE A 276 8.08 -14.82 -11.65
CA ILE A 276 7.65 -14.35 -10.31
C ILE A 276 6.19 -14.74 -10.07
N ILE A 277 5.30 -14.56 -11.04
CA ILE A 277 3.89 -14.93 -10.92
C ILE A 277 3.69 -16.43 -10.72
N GLN A 278 4.46 -17.27 -11.43
CA GLN A 278 4.45 -18.72 -11.21
C GLN A 278 4.93 -19.09 -9.79
N ALA A 279 5.98 -18.43 -9.29
CA ALA A 279 6.45 -18.64 -7.92
C ALA A 279 5.35 -18.27 -6.89
N LEU A 280 4.71 -17.10 -7.05
CA LEU A 280 3.59 -16.67 -6.21
C LEU A 280 2.43 -17.67 -6.26
N GLY A 281 2.05 -18.16 -7.43
CA GLY A 281 1.01 -19.18 -7.57
C GLY A 281 1.34 -20.48 -6.80
N ARG A 282 2.58 -20.95 -6.88
CA ARG A 282 3.02 -22.14 -6.12
C ARG A 282 2.98 -21.91 -4.62
N ILE A 283 3.42 -20.75 -4.15
CA ILE A 283 3.40 -20.38 -2.74
C ILE A 283 1.95 -20.24 -2.26
N ASN A 284 1.06 -19.59 -3.00
CA ASN A 284 -0.37 -19.54 -2.70
C ASN A 284 -0.96 -20.95 -2.56
N GLY A 285 -0.65 -21.85 -3.51
CA GLY A 285 -1.09 -23.24 -3.46
C GLY A 285 -0.69 -23.95 -2.16
N SER A 286 0.48 -23.63 -1.63
CA SER A 286 0.97 -24.22 -0.37
C SER A 286 0.40 -23.54 0.88
N MET A 287 0.18 -22.22 0.85
CA MET A 287 -0.23 -21.44 2.02
C MET A 287 -1.75 -21.38 2.22
N ILE A 288 -2.50 -21.22 1.14
CA ILE A 288 -3.94 -20.89 1.19
C ILE A 288 -4.77 -21.69 0.20
N LEU A 289 -4.17 -22.61 -0.55
CA LEU A 289 -4.73 -23.36 -1.67
C LEU A 289 -5.08 -22.45 -2.85
N THR A 290 -6.03 -21.54 -2.69
CA THR A 290 -6.40 -20.51 -3.68
C THR A 290 -6.76 -19.19 -2.98
N PRO A 291 -6.56 -18.04 -3.64
CA PRO A 291 -7.10 -16.78 -3.16
C PRO A 291 -8.63 -16.75 -3.21
N ASN A 292 -9.22 -15.81 -2.49
CA ASN A 292 -10.66 -15.58 -2.50
C ASN A 292 -11.16 -15.17 -3.90
N SER A 293 -12.29 -15.74 -4.30
CA SER A 293 -12.90 -15.55 -5.63
C SER A 293 -13.93 -14.43 -5.68
N LEU A 294 -14.57 -14.07 -4.55
CA LEU A 294 -15.72 -13.18 -4.54
C LEU A 294 -15.35 -11.75 -4.96
N GLY A 295 -14.27 -11.19 -4.42
CA GLY A 295 -13.82 -9.85 -4.78
C GLY A 295 -13.49 -9.70 -6.27
N PRO A 296 -12.65 -10.56 -6.83
CA PRO A 296 -12.36 -10.59 -8.27
C PRO A 296 -13.61 -10.76 -9.13
N SER A 297 -14.48 -11.73 -8.81
CA SER A 297 -15.69 -12.00 -9.58
C SER A 297 -16.66 -10.81 -9.60
N LEU A 298 -16.78 -10.11 -8.46
CA LEU A 298 -17.59 -8.90 -8.34
C LEU A 298 -17.13 -7.81 -9.33
N LEU A 299 -15.81 -7.65 -9.53
CA LEU A 299 -15.27 -6.54 -10.32
C LEU A 299 -14.98 -6.89 -11.78
N THR A 300 -15.00 -8.17 -12.16
CA THR A 300 -14.64 -8.60 -13.52
C THR A 300 -15.45 -7.87 -14.59
N ARG A 301 -16.77 -7.79 -14.41
CA ARG A 301 -17.65 -7.08 -15.36
C ARG A 301 -17.35 -5.58 -15.39
N MET A 302 -17.24 -4.96 -14.23
CA MET A 302 -16.98 -3.52 -14.11
C MET A 302 -15.66 -3.09 -14.77
N ILE A 303 -14.65 -3.97 -14.76
CA ILE A 303 -13.38 -3.72 -15.46
C ILE A 303 -13.58 -3.77 -16.96
N LYS A 304 -14.30 -4.81 -17.49
CA LYS A 304 -14.59 -4.95 -18.91
C LYS A 304 -15.37 -3.76 -19.46
N ASP A 305 -16.37 -3.30 -18.73
CA ASP A 305 -17.28 -2.22 -19.14
C ASP A 305 -16.72 -0.80 -18.85
N LYS A 306 -15.46 -0.68 -18.39
CA LYS A 306 -14.83 0.59 -17.95
C LYS A 306 -15.52 1.31 -16.79
N GLU A 307 -16.53 0.69 -16.19
CA GLU A 307 -17.34 1.27 -15.12
C GLU A 307 -16.52 1.51 -13.86
N LEU A 308 -15.60 0.57 -13.53
CA LEU A 308 -14.70 0.70 -12.39
C LEU A 308 -13.78 1.91 -12.51
N LEU A 309 -13.17 2.11 -13.67
CA LEU A 309 -12.24 3.23 -13.89
C LEU A 309 -12.96 4.57 -13.84
N SER A 310 -14.15 4.63 -14.47
CA SER A 310 -15.01 5.82 -14.41
C SER A 310 -15.44 6.15 -12.97
N LEU A 311 -15.77 5.13 -12.17
CA LEU A 311 -16.09 5.30 -10.74
C LEU A 311 -14.90 5.88 -9.97
N CYS A 312 -13.70 5.37 -10.21
CA CYS A 312 -12.48 5.85 -9.56
C CYS A 312 -12.18 7.30 -9.92
N GLU A 313 -12.25 7.65 -11.19
CA GLU A 313 -11.92 8.98 -11.69
C GLU A 313 -12.96 10.03 -11.28
N ASN A 314 -14.26 9.70 -11.38
CA ASN A 314 -15.34 10.68 -11.23
C ASN A 314 -15.96 10.73 -9.83
N VAL A 315 -15.72 9.72 -8.98
CA VAL A 315 -16.31 9.66 -7.63
C VAL A 315 -15.23 9.50 -6.55
N VAL A 316 -14.39 8.46 -6.64
CA VAL A 316 -13.45 8.12 -5.55
C VAL A 316 -12.36 9.19 -5.42
N LYS A 317 -11.68 9.50 -6.52
CA LYS A 317 -10.60 10.51 -6.54
C LYS A 317 -11.09 11.91 -6.14
N PRO A 318 -12.18 12.46 -6.68
CA PRO A 318 -12.73 13.74 -6.25
C PRO A 318 -13.10 13.76 -4.77
N TYR A 319 -13.76 12.72 -4.26
CA TYR A 319 -14.13 12.61 -2.85
C TYR A 319 -12.93 12.81 -1.91
N TYR A 320 -11.84 12.09 -2.15
CA TYR A 320 -10.64 12.20 -1.31
C TYR A 320 -9.84 13.48 -1.57
N SER A 321 -9.82 13.96 -2.81
CA SER A 321 -9.21 15.25 -3.15
C SER A 321 -9.86 16.40 -2.40
N ASP A 322 -11.19 16.49 -2.38
CA ASP A 322 -11.93 17.51 -1.65
C ASP A 322 -11.70 17.45 -0.13
N LYS A 323 -11.64 16.23 0.42
CA LYS A 323 -11.27 16.02 1.84
C LYS A 323 -9.85 16.52 2.11
N SER A 324 -8.90 16.24 1.23
CA SER A 324 -7.51 16.69 1.35
C SER A 324 -7.40 18.22 1.29
N GLN A 325 -8.11 18.88 0.36
CA GLN A 325 -8.15 20.34 0.28
C GLN A 325 -8.76 20.98 1.52
N THR A 326 -9.85 20.40 2.03
CA THR A 326 -10.46 20.85 3.29
C THR A 326 -9.49 20.71 4.46
N ALA A 327 -8.78 19.58 4.55
CA ALA A 327 -7.80 19.35 5.60
C ALA A 327 -6.62 20.32 5.53
N ILE A 328 -6.11 20.63 4.33
CA ILE A 328 -5.05 21.64 4.12
C ILE A 328 -5.52 23.03 4.57
N ARG A 329 -6.73 23.42 4.22
CA ARG A 329 -7.30 24.71 4.65
C ARG A 329 -7.38 24.80 6.17
N LEU A 330 -7.95 23.79 6.82
CA LEU A 330 -8.06 23.74 8.29
C LEU A 330 -6.69 23.71 8.96
N PHE A 331 -5.72 22.96 8.41
CA PHE A 331 -4.34 22.96 8.88
C PHE A 331 -3.75 24.38 8.89
N ASN A 332 -3.90 25.13 7.82
CA ASN A 332 -3.39 26.50 7.70
C ASN A 332 -4.07 27.46 8.67
N GLU A 333 -5.38 27.31 8.90
CA GLU A 333 -6.15 28.10 9.85
C GLU A 333 -5.70 27.84 11.31
N ILE A 334 -5.43 26.58 11.65
CA ILE A 334 -5.13 26.17 13.05
C ILE A 334 -3.64 26.30 13.39
N PHE A 335 -2.77 25.92 12.45
CA PHE A 335 -1.31 25.80 12.70
C PHE A 335 -0.47 26.89 12.03
N GLY A 336 -1.07 27.86 11.33
CA GLY A 336 -0.34 28.85 10.51
C GLY A 336 0.75 29.61 11.24
N ASP A 337 0.57 29.91 12.53
CA ASP A 337 1.53 30.63 13.35
C ASP A 337 2.47 29.72 14.17
N MET A 338 2.29 28.38 14.08
CA MET A 338 3.09 27.40 14.82
C MET A 338 4.21 26.81 13.94
N GLU A 339 5.30 26.30 14.55
CA GLU A 339 6.34 25.54 13.85
C GLU A 339 5.92 24.06 13.60
N VAL A 340 4.78 23.93 12.91
CA VAL A 340 4.22 22.66 12.45
C VAL A 340 4.19 22.64 10.93
N TYR A 341 4.67 21.57 10.35
CA TYR A 341 4.74 21.39 8.90
C TYR A 341 3.82 20.25 8.48
N LEU A 342 3.13 20.43 7.36
CA LEU A 342 2.32 19.41 6.72
C LEU A 342 3.09 18.83 5.54
N HIS A 343 3.24 17.52 5.46
CA HIS A 343 3.73 16.88 4.24
C HIS A 343 2.77 17.20 3.08
N LYS A 344 3.31 17.56 1.92
CA LYS A 344 2.51 17.82 0.70
C LYS A 344 1.66 16.59 0.38
N ILE A 345 0.35 16.76 0.39
CA ILE A 345 -0.59 15.68 0.09
C ILE A 345 -0.68 15.54 -1.43
N GLU A 346 0.01 14.55 -1.99
CA GLU A 346 0.05 14.26 -3.42
C GLU A 346 -0.78 13.04 -3.81
N GLY A 347 -1.18 12.22 -2.82
CA GLY A 347 -2.00 11.04 -3.03
C GLY A 347 -2.46 10.40 -1.73
N ALA A 348 -3.11 9.24 -1.83
CA ALA A 348 -3.74 8.52 -0.74
C ALA A 348 -4.77 9.37 0.01
N PHE A 349 -4.96 9.15 1.31
CA PHE A 349 -5.91 9.91 2.14
C PHE A 349 -5.37 10.08 3.57
N PHE A 350 -4.09 10.46 3.69
CA PHE A 350 -3.40 10.69 4.94
C PHE A 350 -2.95 12.13 5.06
N MET A 351 -2.80 12.58 6.32
CA MET A 351 -2.09 13.79 6.68
C MET A 351 -0.90 13.40 7.54
N TRP A 352 0.29 13.89 7.17
CA TRP A 352 1.51 13.67 7.92
C TRP A 352 2.04 14.99 8.45
N LEU A 353 2.03 15.14 9.79
CA LEU A 353 2.43 16.37 10.48
C LEU A 353 3.82 16.22 11.08
N TRP A 354 4.67 17.22 10.86
CA TRP A 354 5.97 17.33 11.47
C TRP A 354 6.00 18.52 12.43
N PHE A 355 6.08 18.23 13.73
CA PHE A 355 6.28 19.21 14.79
C PHE A 355 7.78 19.43 14.97
N LYS A 356 8.36 20.39 14.24
CA LYS A 356 9.81 20.58 14.09
C LYS A 356 10.53 20.75 15.42
N ASP A 357 9.97 21.53 16.33
CA ASP A 357 10.57 21.88 17.61
C ASP A 357 9.87 21.20 18.81
N ALA A 358 9.19 20.07 18.57
CA ALA A 358 8.52 19.35 19.63
C ALA A 358 9.48 18.97 20.77
N LYS A 359 9.07 19.25 22.00
CA LYS A 359 9.83 18.91 23.21
C LYS A 359 9.46 17.54 23.79
N ILE A 360 8.53 16.85 23.14
CA ILE A 360 8.06 15.51 23.52
C ILE A 360 8.14 14.58 22.31
N SER A 361 8.26 13.29 22.58
CA SER A 361 8.24 12.27 21.53
C SER A 361 6.83 12.12 20.91
N SER A 362 6.76 11.53 19.71
CA SER A 362 5.47 11.20 19.09
C SER A 362 4.65 10.21 19.92
N GLU A 363 5.30 9.31 20.66
CA GLU A 363 4.65 8.42 21.63
C GLU A 363 4.03 9.22 22.77
N ALA A 364 4.77 10.12 23.41
CA ALA A 364 4.26 10.94 24.51
C ALA A 364 3.11 11.86 24.06
N LEU A 365 3.17 12.35 22.81
CA LEU A 365 2.07 13.10 22.20
C LEU A 365 0.83 12.21 22.02
N TYR A 366 1.02 10.99 21.51
CA TYR A 366 -0.08 10.04 21.33
C TYR A 366 -0.79 9.73 22.64
N GLN A 367 -0.05 9.45 23.73
CA GLN A 367 -0.65 9.17 25.03
C GLN A 367 -1.47 10.37 25.56
N ARG A 368 -0.98 11.60 25.42
CA ARG A 368 -1.74 12.81 25.80
C ARG A 368 -2.99 13.03 24.96
N LEU A 369 -2.95 12.70 23.66
CA LEU A 369 -4.12 12.76 22.79
C LEU A 369 -5.14 11.69 23.16
N LYS A 370 -4.68 10.48 23.48
CA LYS A 370 -5.53 9.37 23.92
C LYS A 370 -6.30 9.71 25.22
N GLU A 371 -5.67 10.45 26.16
CA GLU A 371 -6.36 11.00 27.36
C GLU A 371 -7.49 11.98 27.01
N LYS A 372 -7.50 12.51 25.78
CA LYS A 372 -8.54 13.41 25.24
C LYS A 372 -9.46 12.70 24.25
N ASP A 373 -9.46 11.37 24.23
CA ASP A 373 -10.22 10.55 23.29
C ASP A 373 -9.86 10.80 21.81
N VAL A 374 -8.64 11.29 21.53
CA VAL A 374 -8.13 11.51 20.15
C VAL A 374 -7.09 10.44 19.83
N TYR A 375 -7.37 9.64 18.80
CA TYR A 375 -6.54 8.52 18.37
C TYR A 375 -5.88 8.84 17.02
N ILE A 376 -4.54 8.87 17.00
CA ILE A 376 -3.70 9.03 15.82
C ILE A 376 -2.77 7.83 15.69
N ILE A 377 -1.97 7.78 14.63
CA ILE A 377 -0.84 6.85 14.54
C ILE A 377 0.46 7.66 14.75
N PRO A 378 1.22 7.38 15.82
CA PRO A 378 2.44 8.11 16.12
C PRO A 378 3.54 7.78 15.10
N GLY A 379 4.29 8.83 14.69
CA GLY A 379 5.23 8.77 13.59
C GLY A 379 6.37 7.77 13.74
N HIS A 380 6.84 7.51 14.97
CA HIS A 380 7.96 6.58 15.20
C HIS A 380 7.67 5.13 14.77
N ASN A 381 6.40 4.75 14.60
CA ASN A 381 6.04 3.41 14.11
C ASN A 381 6.37 3.18 12.63
N PHE A 382 6.77 4.21 11.90
CA PHE A 382 7.00 4.13 10.44
C PHE A 382 8.48 4.26 10.04
N PHE A 383 9.41 4.33 11.02
CA PHE A 383 10.85 4.47 10.79
C PHE A 383 11.63 3.27 11.30
#